data_4d854ca81f0a29891a3de5d3ace2384e
#
_entry.id   4d854ca81f0a29891a3de5d3ace2384e
#
_cell.length_a   1.000
_cell.length_b   1.000
_cell.length_c   1.000
_cell.angle_alpha   90.00
_cell.angle_beta   90.00
_cell.angle_gamma   90.00
#
_symmetry.space_group_name_H-M   'P 1'
#
loop_
_entity.id
_entity.type
_entity.pdbx_description
1 polymer ?
#
loop_
_entity_poly.entity_id
_entity_poly.type
_entity_poly.pdbx_seq_one_letter_code
_entity_poly.pdbx_strand_id
1 'polypeptide(L)'
;MKRRQFLSGGIAGAAAVSTAALATPAIAQDVRQWKMVTAWPKNLPGPGVAAQMLADRITALSGGRIEVKLFAAGELVPGNGVFDAVSEGTAELYHAVPAYWGSKSKGILLFGSQPFGLRADEQ
;
A
#
# COMPACT_ATOMS: atom_id res chain seq x y z
N MET A 1 -74.95 9.84 -21.61
CA MET A 1 -73.47 9.85 -21.60
C MET A 1 -72.99 9.32 -20.27
N LYS A 2 -72.33 8.15 -20.31
CA LYS A 2 -72.12 7.32 -19.10
C LYS A 2 -70.78 7.60 -18.43
N ARG A 3 -70.83 8.42 -17.38
CA ARG A 3 -69.63 8.77 -16.54
C ARG A 3 -69.09 7.62 -15.66
N ARG A 4 -69.68 6.42 -15.79
CA ARG A 4 -69.37 5.26 -14.91
C ARG A 4 -68.30 4.30 -15.44
N GLN A 5 -67.82 4.48 -16.64
CA GLN A 5 -66.83 3.56 -17.22
C GLN A 5 -65.37 4.01 -17.12
N PHE A 6 -65.16 5.20 -16.52
CA PHE A 6 -63.79 5.75 -16.37
C PHE A 6 -63.07 5.32 -15.08
N LEU A 7 -63.81 4.68 -14.16
CA LEU A 7 -63.26 4.30 -12.84
C LEU A 7 -62.92 2.82 -12.68
N SER A 8 -63.23 1.98 -13.69
CA SER A 8 -62.97 0.51 -13.60
C SER A 8 -61.72 0.04 -14.36
N GLY A 9 -60.93 0.95 -14.95
CA GLY A 9 -59.70 0.64 -15.68
C GLY A 9 -58.38 0.97 -14.96
N GLY A 10 -58.42 1.40 -13.70
CA GLY A 10 -57.28 2.05 -13.02
C GLY A 10 -56.55 1.20 -11.94
N ILE A 11 -56.85 -0.10 -11.77
CA ILE A 11 -56.26 -0.83 -10.62
C ILE A 11 -55.46 -2.10 -11.05
N ALA A 12 -54.99 -2.13 -12.27
CA ALA A 12 -54.14 -3.26 -12.70
C ALA A 12 -52.70 -2.88 -13.12
N GLY A 13 -52.18 -1.74 -12.62
CA GLY A 13 -50.90 -1.24 -13.05
C GLY A 13 -49.92 -0.79 -11.95
N ALA A 14 -50.13 -1.19 -10.69
CA ALA A 14 -49.32 -0.65 -9.59
C ALA A 14 -48.73 -1.75 -8.71
N ALA A 15 -47.89 -2.60 -9.26
CA ALA A 15 -47.06 -3.51 -8.46
C ALA A 15 -45.72 -3.84 -9.17
N ALA A 16 -45.13 -2.91 -9.90
CA ALA A 16 -43.73 -2.98 -10.19
C ALA A 16 -43.01 -2.03 -9.21
N VAL A 17 -42.96 -2.37 -7.93
CA VAL A 17 -41.99 -1.83 -7.02
C VAL A 17 -40.64 -2.35 -7.50
N SER A 18 -40.01 -1.63 -8.43
CA SER A 18 -38.62 -1.76 -8.69
C SER A 18 -37.91 -1.48 -7.38
N THR A 19 -37.45 -2.52 -6.70
CA THR A 19 -36.40 -2.41 -5.71
C THR A 19 -35.19 -1.85 -6.44
N ALA A 20 -35.13 -0.51 -6.53
CA ALA A 20 -33.90 0.18 -6.80
C ALA A 20 -32.97 -0.31 -5.69
N ALA A 21 -32.13 -1.28 -6.00
CA ALA A 21 -31.00 -1.63 -5.17
C ALA A 21 -30.28 -0.30 -4.95
N LEU A 22 -30.41 0.25 -3.74
CA LEU A 22 -29.60 1.36 -3.30
C LEU A 22 -28.17 0.88 -3.47
N ALA A 23 -27.56 1.28 -4.60
CA ALA A 23 -26.15 1.08 -4.80
C ALA A 23 -25.50 1.73 -3.56
N THR A 24 -25.09 0.90 -2.61
CA THR A 24 -24.23 1.37 -1.52
C THR A 24 -23.13 2.19 -2.19
N PRO A 25 -22.98 3.47 -1.83
CA PRO A 25 -21.89 4.24 -2.41
C PRO A 25 -20.64 3.40 -2.17
N ALA A 26 -20.00 2.97 -3.24
CA ALA A 26 -18.66 2.44 -3.16
C ALA A 26 -17.88 3.60 -2.56
N ILE A 27 -17.63 3.52 -1.23
CA ILE A 27 -16.67 4.41 -0.58
C ILE A 27 -15.41 4.11 -1.34
N ALA A 28 -15.04 4.99 -2.25
CA ALA A 28 -13.75 4.95 -2.93
C ALA A 28 -12.75 4.97 -1.78
N GLN A 29 -12.22 3.79 -1.44
CA GLN A 29 -11.16 3.72 -0.45
C GLN A 29 -10.02 4.46 -1.12
N ASP A 30 -9.68 5.65 -0.60
CA ASP A 30 -8.53 6.41 -1.07
C ASP A 30 -7.31 5.51 -0.95
N VAL A 31 -6.91 4.91 -2.08
CA VAL A 31 -5.71 4.08 -2.15
C VAL A 31 -4.53 5.02 -1.96
N ARG A 32 -3.83 4.85 -0.85
CA ARG A 32 -2.63 5.63 -0.58
C ARG A 32 -1.46 5.01 -1.33
N GLN A 33 -0.85 5.78 -2.21
CA GLN A 33 0.36 5.40 -2.93
C GLN A 33 1.57 5.71 -2.04
N TRP A 34 2.29 4.67 -1.62
CA TRP A 34 3.55 4.80 -0.89
C TRP A 34 4.73 4.44 -1.79
N LYS A 35 5.77 5.24 -1.70
CA LYS A 35 7.05 4.99 -2.37
C LYS A 35 7.99 4.31 -1.39
N MET A 36 8.51 3.15 -1.77
CA MET A 36 9.59 2.48 -1.06
C MET A 36 10.86 2.61 -1.89
N VAL A 37 11.88 3.23 -1.34
CA VAL A 37 13.21 3.30 -1.96
C VAL A 37 14.14 2.27 -1.36
N THR A 38 15.02 1.66 -2.17
CA THR A 38 15.96 0.66 -1.67
C THR A 38 17.39 0.99 -2.07
N ALA A 39 18.34 0.58 -1.21
CA ALA A 39 19.77 0.69 -1.51
C ALA A 39 20.27 -0.38 -2.50
N TRP A 40 19.40 -1.28 -2.96
CA TRP A 40 19.75 -2.43 -3.77
C TRP A 40 19.36 -2.23 -5.23
N PRO A 41 20.13 -2.83 -6.17
CA PRO A 41 19.69 -2.97 -7.55
C PRO A 41 18.41 -3.78 -7.66
N LYS A 42 17.65 -3.53 -8.73
CA LYS A 42 16.43 -4.28 -9.02
C LYS A 42 16.73 -5.78 -9.12
N ASN A 43 15.90 -6.60 -8.48
CA ASN A 43 15.99 -8.07 -8.50
C ASN A 43 17.32 -8.65 -7.95
N LEU A 44 18.06 -7.88 -7.16
CA LEU A 44 19.23 -8.45 -6.48
C LEU A 44 18.81 -9.64 -5.60
N PRO A 45 19.39 -10.84 -5.79
CA PRO A 45 19.09 -11.99 -4.96
C PRO A 45 19.26 -11.70 -3.47
N GLY A 46 18.28 -12.09 -2.67
CA GLY A 46 18.20 -11.75 -1.26
C GLY A 46 17.55 -10.37 -1.04
N PRO A 47 18.31 -9.30 -0.81
CA PRO A 47 17.75 -8.05 -0.33
C PRO A 47 16.87 -7.32 -1.36
N GLY A 48 17.15 -7.40 -2.65
CA GLY A 48 16.30 -6.78 -3.67
C GLY A 48 14.96 -7.51 -3.82
N VAL A 49 14.99 -8.85 -3.80
CA VAL A 49 13.78 -9.67 -3.83
C VAL A 49 12.98 -9.49 -2.53
N ALA A 50 13.65 -9.45 -1.38
CA ALA A 50 12.99 -9.23 -0.08
C ALA A 50 12.27 -7.87 -0.02
N ALA A 51 12.86 -6.82 -0.59
CA ALA A 51 12.21 -5.51 -0.67
C ALA A 51 10.92 -5.56 -1.47
N GLN A 52 10.90 -6.27 -2.62
CA GLN A 52 9.67 -6.44 -3.41
C GLN A 52 8.62 -7.26 -2.64
N MET A 53 9.02 -8.37 -2.03
CA MET A 53 8.11 -9.18 -1.21
C MET A 53 7.49 -8.37 -0.07
N LEU A 54 8.27 -7.50 0.57
CA LEU A 54 7.77 -6.63 1.64
C LEU A 54 6.73 -5.63 1.10
N ALA A 55 7.01 -4.99 -0.02
CA ALA A 55 6.08 -4.07 -0.67
C ALA A 55 4.74 -4.75 -1.02
N ASP A 56 4.81 -5.94 -1.62
CA ASP A 56 3.63 -6.73 -1.99
C ASP A 56 2.83 -7.17 -0.75
N ARG A 57 3.52 -7.55 0.33
CA ARG A 57 2.87 -7.94 1.58
C ARG A 57 2.17 -6.77 2.27
N ILE A 58 2.77 -5.59 2.30
CA ILE A 58 2.13 -4.38 2.86
C ILE A 58 0.85 -4.08 2.08
N THR A 59 0.92 -4.12 0.75
CA THR A 59 -0.25 -3.91 -0.12
C THR A 59 -1.35 -4.93 0.17
N ALA A 60 -1.01 -6.21 0.23
CA ALA A 60 -1.95 -7.29 0.51
C ALA A 60 -2.58 -7.18 1.91
N LEU A 61 -1.76 -6.98 2.95
CA LEU A 61 -2.23 -6.87 4.34
C LEU A 61 -3.09 -5.63 4.60
N SER A 62 -2.86 -4.56 3.85
CA SER A 62 -3.71 -3.36 3.91
C SER A 62 -5.09 -3.55 3.27
N GLY A 63 -5.33 -4.69 2.60
CA GLY A 63 -6.54 -4.91 1.79
C GLY A 63 -6.60 -3.95 0.59
N GLY A 64 -5.46 -3.58 0.02
CA GLY A 64 -5.35 -2.65 -1.11
C GLY A 64 -5.50 -1.17 -0.75
N ARG A 65 -5.63 -0.83 0.53
CA ARG A 65 -5.71 0.59 0.96
C ARG A 65 -4.37 1.33 0.86
N ILE A 66 -3.27 0.58 0.89
CA ILE A 66 -1.92 1.10 0.68
C ILE A 66 -1.32 0.34 -0.47
N GLU A 67 -0.95 1.03 -1.53
CA GLU A 67 -0.20 0.47 -2.64
C GLU A 67 1.25 0.94 -2.52
N VAL A 68 2.18 -0.02 -2.38
CA VAL A 68 3.60 0.30 -2.22
C VAL A 68 4.32 0.12 -3.54
N LYS A 69 4.83 1.22 -4.09
CA LYS A 69 5.68 1.21 -5.29
C LYS A 69 7.14 1.17 -4.90
N LEU A 70 7.83 0.10 -5.28
CA LEU A 70 9.26 -0.06 -5.04
C LEU A 70 10.08 0.65 -6.11
N PHE A 71 11.11 1.39 -5.67
CA PHE A 71 12.12 2.03 -6.49
C PHE A 71 13.49 1.48 -6.12
N ALA A 72 14.18 0.89 -7.10
CA ALA A 72 15.53 0.37 -6.91
C ALA A 72 16.55 1.50 -6.77
N ALA A 73 17.74 1.15 -6.31
CA ALA A 73 18.86 2.09 -6.20
C ALA A 73 19.13 2.80 -7.54
N GLY A 74 19.09 4.12 -7.54
CA GLY A 74 19.30 4.97 -8.72
C GLY A 74 18.04 5.28 -9.52
N GLU A 75 16.87 4.69 -9.22
CA GLU A 75 15.62 5.02 -9.92
C GLU A 75 15.01 6.34 -9.42
N LEU A 76 14.94 6.55 -8.13
CA LEU A 76 14.43 7.78 -7.53
C LEU A 76 15.54 8.56 -6.81
N VAL A 77 16.35 7.84 -6.04
CA VAL A 77 17.50 8.38 -5.31
C VAL A 77 18.65 7.36 -5.37
N PRO A 78 19.92 7.81 -5.23
CA PRO A 78 21.04 6.90 -5.11
C PRO A 78 20.91 6.04 -3.85
N GLY A 79 21.45 4.81 -3.87
CA GLY A 79 21.27 3.84 -2.78
C GLY A 79 21.74 4.33 -1.40
N ASN A 80 22.75 5.21 -1.33
CA ASN A 80 23.21 5.83 -0.09
C ASN A 80 22.31 7.01 0.38
N GLY A 81 21.43 7.52 -0.49
CA GLY A 81 20.51 8.62 -0.21
C GLY A 81 19.14 8.21 0.30
N VAL A 82 18.83 6.88 0.40
CA VAL A 82 17.48 6.41 0.74
C VAL A 82 17.02 6.84 2.13
N PHE A 83 17.94 6.93 3.10
CA PHE A 83 17.64 7.44 4.45
C PHE A 83 17.20 8.91 4.42
N ASP A 84 17.95 9.73 3.68
CA ASP A 84 17.66 11.16 3.55
C ASP A 84 16.35 11.39 2.81
N ALA A 85 16.10 10.61 1.74
CA ALA A 85 14.85 10.67 0.99
C ALA A 85 13.61 10.46 1.87
N VAL A 86 13.66 9.53 2.84
CA VAL A 86 12.55 9.31 3.77
C VAL A 86 12.51 10.40 4.85
N SER A 87 13.66 10.83 5.35
CA SER A 87 13.74 11.90 6.34
C SER A 87 13.19 13.23 5.81
N GLU A 88 13.32 13.48 4.52
CA GLU A 88 12.86 14.68 3.81
C GLU A 88 11.43 14.52 3.25
N GLY A 89 10.82 13.34 3.38
CA GLY A 89 9.47 13.07 2.88
C GLY A 89 9.36 12.84 1.37
N THR A 90 10.48 12.59 0.68
CA THR A 90 10.49 12.23 -0.75
C THR A 90 9.93 10.83 -0.99
N ALA A 91 10.12 9.94 -0.02
CA ALA A 91 9.57 8.60 0.02
C ALA A 91 9.03 8.29 1.42
N GLU A 92 8.08 7.36 1.51
CA GLU A 92 7.45 6.96 2.77
C GLU A 92 8.21 5.85 3.49
N LEU A 93 8.93 5.00 2.72
CA LEU A 93 9.63 3.83 3.23
C LEU A 93 11.01 3.70 2.59
N TYR A 94 11.96 3.14 3.34
CA TYR A 94 13.19 2.66 2.73
C TYR A 94 13.51 1.22 3.18
N HIS A 95 14.24 0.49 2.33
CA HIS A 95 14.76 -0.84 2.62
C HIS A 95 16.27 -0.86 2.38
N ALA A 96 17.04 -0.92 3.47
CA ALA A 96 18.50 -0.91 3.43
C ALA A 96 19.08 -1.40 4.77
N VAL A 97 20.39 -1.61 4.83
CA VAL A 97 21.08 -1.93 6.08
C VAL A 97 21.31 -0.65 6.88
N PRO A 98 20.81 -0.55 8.12
CA PRO A 98 20.95 0.64 8.96
C PRO A 98 22.39 1.08 9.18
N ALA A 99 23.35 0.14 9.19
CA ALA A 99 24.77 0.40 9.40
C ALA A 99 25.39 1.43 8.42
N TYR A 100 24.81 1.61 7.23
CA TYR A 100 25.29 2.61 6.26
C TYR A 100 25.21 4.04 6.77
N TRP A 101 24.32 4.30 7.74
CA TRP A 101 24.12 5.64 8.32
C TRP A 101 24.57 5.75 9.78
N GLY A 102 25.48 4.86 10.22
CA GLY A 102 26.05 4.89 11.57
C GLY A 102 26.77 6.23 11.91
N SER A 103 27.25 6.97 10.90
CA SER A 103 27.78 8.31 11.07
C SER A 103 26.72 9.36 11.43
N LYS A 104 25.46 9.16 11.05
CA LYS A 104 24.35 10.08 11.35
C LYS A 104 23.81 9.88 12.77
N SER A 105 23.78 8.64 13.25
CA SER A 105 23.39 8.33 14.61
C SER A 105 24.01 7.01 15.07
N LYS A 106 24.70 7.04 16.21
CA LYS A 106 25.26 5.83 16.82
C LYS A 106 24.19 4.81 17.20
N GLY A 107 22.98 5.27 17.54
CA GLY A 107 21.85 4.40 17.86
C GLY A 107 21.40 3.54 16.70
N ILE A 108 21.58 3.97 15.45
CA ILE A 108 21.22 3.19 14.26
C ILE A 108 21.98 1.86 14.18
N LEU A 109 23.23 1.84 14.65
CA LEU A 109 24.06 0.63 14.64
C LEU A 109 23.50 -0.48 15.53
N LEU A 110 22.77 -0.13 16.59
CA LEU A 110 22.18 -1.11 17.51
C LEU A 110 21.04 -1.91 16.85
N PHE A 111 20.42 -1.37 15.80
CA PHE A 111 19.37 -2.05 15.04
C PHE A 111 19.91 -2.85 13.85
N GLY A 112 21.16 -2.67 13.50
CA GLY A 112 21.77 -3.33 12.33
C GLY A 112 22.44 -4.66 12.64
N SER A 113 23.01 -4.81 13.84
CA SER A 113 23.66 -6.03 14.29
C SER A 113 23.84 -5.99 15.80
N GLN A 114 23.41 -7.03 16.48
CA GLN A 114 23.65 -7.20 17.90
C GLN A 114 24.93 -8.04 18.06
N PRO A 115 26.01 -7.48 18.62
CA PRO A 115 27.20 -8.27 18.91
C PRO A 115 26.81 -9.46 19.79
N PHE A 116 27.28 -10.64 19.45
CA PHE A 116 26.95 -11.91 20.15
C PHE A 116 25.46 -12.31 20.09
N GLY A 117 24.67 -11.73 19.17
CA GLY A 117 23.30 -12.16 18.89
C GLY A 117 23.24 -13.52 18.21
N LEU A 118 22.01 -14.02 18.03
CA LEU A 118 21.74 -15.26 17.32
C LEU A 118 22.26 -15.20 15.88
N ARG A 119 22.73 -16.32 15.37
CA ARG A 119 23.08 -16.49 13.96
C ARG A 119 21.81 -16.45 13.10
N ALA A 120 21.99 -16.21 11.79
CA ALA A 120 20.87 -16.16 10.85
C ALA A 120 20.08 -17.49 10.76
N ASP A 121 20.73 -18.62 11.08
CA ASP A 121 20.14 -19.96 11.14
C ASP A 121 19.48 -20.28 12.49
N GLU A 122 19.66 -19.43 13.48
CA GLU A 122 19.09 -19.54 14.83
C GLU A 122 17.90 -18.58 15.06
N GLN A 123 17.60 -17.72 14.09
CA GLN A 123 16.49 -16.76 14.11
C GLN A 123 15.25 -17.32 13.40
#